data_8361609e9d592e29395969e35d07be55
#
_entry.id   8361609e9d592e29395969e35d07be55
#
_cell.length_a   1.000
_cell.length_b   1.000
_cell.length_c   1.000
_cell.angle_alpha   90.00
_cell.angle_beta   90.00
_cell.angle_gamma   90.00
#
_symmetry.space_group_name_H-M   'P 1'
#
loop_
_entity.id
_entity.type
_entity.pdbx_description
1 polymer ?
#
loop_
_entity_poly.entity_id
_entity_poly.type
_entity_poly.pdbx_seq_one_letter_code
_entity_poly.pdbx_strand_id
1 'polypeptide(L)'
;TYKGRDEVPEDFDAFWDEKVKKVSTLPAYQLEERDFHIPQVKCYELTFEGTNEGKVYARVVLPKSDEKVPIIFHFHGYMGRGWDWADMLSYTVSGYGVVSIDVRGQSGYSQDGLRSPLGNTVKGHIIRGAVEGRDHLFYKDVYLDIYQLVEIVASLPEIDEKRLSSYGASQGGALALVAAALNPRIQKTVAIYPFLSDF
;
A
#
# COMPACT_ATOMS: atom_id res chain seq x y z
N THR A 1 29.42 5.97 3.11
CA THR A 1 28.01 5.83 2.66
C THR A 1 27.93 4.61 1.76
N TYR A 2 27.03 3.68 2.05
CA TYR A 2 26.77 2.53 1.20
C TYR A 2 26.19 2.97 -0.16
N LYS A 3 26.69 2.44 -1.25
CA LYS A 3 26.32 2.87 -2.60
C LYS A 3 25.45 1.85 -3.37
N GLY A 4 25.10 0.76 -2.72
CA GLY A 4 24.47 -0.38 -3.37
C GLY A 4 25.53 -1.35 -3.95
N ARG A 5 25.10 -2.57 -4.24
CA ARG A 5 25.93 -3.61 -4.84
C ARG A 5 25.86 -3.61 -6.36
N ASP A 6 24.67 -3.40 -6.88
CA ASP A 6 24.41 -3.40 -8.31
C ASP A 6 24.11 -2.00 -8.84
N GLU A 7 24.41 -1.76 -10.09
CA GLU A 7 24.07 -0.51 -10.77
C GLU A 7 22.56 -0.44 -11.04
N VAL A 8 21.99 0.74 -10.91
CA VAL A 8 20.58 0.98 -11.28
C VAL A 8 20.44 0.80 -12.79
N PRO A 9 19.46 0.00 -13.28
CA PRO A 9 19.21 -0.14 -14.70
C PRO A 9 18.98 1.23 -15.38
N GLU A 10 19.52 1.44 -16.58
CA GLU A 10 19.41 2.71 -17.31
C GLU A 10 17.95 3.15 -17.57
N ASP A 11 17.06 2.18 -17.72
CA ASP A 11 15.63 2.42 -17.97
C ASP A 11 14.74 2.33 -16.73
N PHE A 12 15.31 2.36 -15.50
CA PHE A 12 14.58 2.20 -14.25
C PHE A 12 13.44 3.20 -14.09
N ASP A 13 13.71 4.48 -14.27
CA ASP A 13 12.70 5.54 -14.13
C ASP A 13 11.63 5.42 -15.23
N ALA A 14 12.04 5.19 -16.47
CA ALA A 14 11.11 5.01 -17.59
C ALA A 14 10.18 3.79 -17.39
N PHE A 15 10.70 2.70 -16.82
CA PHE A 15 9.90 1.53 -16.49
C PHE A 15 8.80 1.86 -15.48
N TRP A 16 9.14 2.55 -14.37
CA TRP A 16 8.16 2.89 -13.36
C TRP A 16 7.16 3.95 -13.83
N ASP A 17 7.61 4.95 -14.58
CA ASP A 17 6.73 5.95 -15.18
C ASP A 17 5.68 5.30 -16.10
N GLU A 18 6.08 4.34 -16.94
CA GLU A 18 5.17 3.58 -17.79
C GLU A 18 4.14 2.80 -16.93
N LYS A 19 4.59 2.10 -15.88
CA LYS A 19 3.70 1.29 -15.03
C LYS A 19 2.72 2.16 -14.25
N VAL A 20 3.18 3.24 -13.65
CA VAL A 20 2.33 4.20 -12.94
C VAL A 20 1.31 4.83 -13.90
N LYS A 21 1.73 5.22 -15.10
CA LYS A 21 0.82 5.78 -16.11
C LYS A 21 -0.31 4.81 -16.49
N LYS A 22 -0.02 3.52 -16.57
CA LYS A 22 -1.04 2.48 -16.88
C LYS A 22 -2.10 2.34 -15.79
N VAL A 23 -1.77 2.64 -14.54
CA VAL A 23 -2.66 2.53 -13.38
C VAL A 23 -3.09 3.89 -12.81
N SER A 24 -2.83 4.98 -13.52
CA SER A 24 -3.14 6.34 -13.06
C SER A 24 -4.64 6.67 -13.04
N THR A 25 -5.45 5.91 -13.80
CA THR A 25 -6.91 5.99 -13.68
C THR A 25 -7.34 5.24 -12.43
N LEU A 26 -8.19 5.88 -11.62
CA LEU A 26 -8.70 5.24 -10.41
C LEU A 26 -9.45 3.96 -10.77
N PRO A 27 -9.10 2.81 -10.16
CA PRO A 27 -9.84 1.59 -10.34
C PRO A 27 -11.22 1.69 -9.70
N ALA A 28 -12.14 0.81 -10.09
CA ALA A 28 -13.38 0.64 -9.35
C ALA A 28 -13.06 0.20 -7.92
N TYR A 29 -13.64 0.89 -6.94
CA TYR A 29 -13.47 0.56 -5.53
C TYR A 29 -14.80 0.56 -4.79
N GLN A 30 -14.82 -0.13 -3.66
CA GLN A 30 -15.93 -0.14 -2.71
C GLN A 30 -15.41 0.35 -1.36
N LEU A 31 -16.18 1.23 -0.72
CA LEU A 31 -15.90 1.74 0.61
C LEU A 31 -17.13 1.43 1.47
N GLU A 32 -17.02 0.41 2.32
CA GLU A 32 -18.11 -0.09 3.14
C GLU A 32 -17.92 0.32 4.58
N GLU A 33 -18.87 1.09 5.14
CA GLU A 33 -18.80 1.52 6.54
C GLU A 33 -19.04 0.34 7.48
N ARG A 34 -18.22 0.27 8.53
CA ARG A 34 -18.34 -0.68 9.66
C ARG A 34 -18.66 0.11 10.93
N ASP A 35 -19.88 -0.02 11.41
CA ASP A 35 -20.31 0.63 12.63
C ASP A 35 -19.93 -0.19 13.87
N PHE A 36 -18.91 0.26 14.59
CA PHE A 36 -18.51 -0.28 15.88
C PHE A 36 -19.10 0.47 17.07
N HIS A 37 -20.08 1.35 16.83
CA HIS A 37 -20.70 2.20 17.84
C HIS A 37 -19.72 3.11 18.59
N ILE A 38 -18.64 3.52 17.92
CA ILE A 38 -17.66 4.48 18.44
C ILE A 38 -17.97 5.85 17.84
N PRO A 39 -18.59 6.77 18.60
CA PRO A 39 -19.13 8.00 18.04
C PRO A 39 -18.06 8.98 17.49
N GLN A 40 -16.79 8.81 17.87
CA GLN A 40 -15.69 9.71 17.49
C GLN A 40 -15.01 9.36 16.16
N VAL A 41 -15.28 8.19 15.60
CA VAL A 41 -14.60 7.69 14.39
C VAL A 41 -15.59 7.17 13.35
N LYS A 42 -15.14 7.11 12.12
CA LYS A 42 -15.71 6.34 11.01
C LYS A 42 -14.75 5.24 10.64
N CYS A 43 -15.24 4.03 10.49
CA CYS A 43 -14.45 2.86 10.10
C CYS A 43 -14.97 2.33 8.77
N TYR A 44 -14.05 2.04 7.84
CA TYR A 44 -14.42 1.52 6.52
C TYR A 44 -13.54 0.34 6.11
N GLU A 45 -14.14 -0.60 5.42
CA GLU A 45 -13.41 -1.56 4.58
C GLU A 45 -13.35 -0.99 3.16
N LEU A 46 -12.14 -0.85 2.66
CA LEU A 46 -11.86 -0.44 1.29
C LEU A 46 -11.41 -1.66 0.50
N THR A 47 -12.08 -1.92 -0.63
CA THR A 47 -11.67 -2.95 -1.59
C THR A 47 -11.59 -2.37 -2.98
N PHE A 48 -10.59 -2.79 -3.76
CA PHE A 48 -10.46 -2.38 -5.16
C PHE A 48 -9.76 -3.47 -5.99
N GLU A 49 -9.89 -3.36 -7.30
CA GLU A 49 -9.16 -4.21 -8.24
C GLU A 49 -7.78 -3.64 -8.51
N GLY A 50 -6.76 -4.37 -8.08
CA GLY A 50 -5.37 -4.08 -8.40
C GLY A 50 -4.97 -4.65 -9.76
N THR A 51 -3.68 -4.53 -10.09
CA THR A 51 -3.14 -5.10 -11.33
C THR A 51 -3.24 -6.65 -11.35
N ASN A 52 -3.25 -7.24 -12.54
CA ASN A 52 -3.24 -8.69 -12.75
C ASN A 52 -4.31 -9.44 -11.92
N GLU A 53 -5.57 -8.97 -12.00
CA GLU A 53 -6.72 -9.56 -11.31
C GLU A 53 -6.58 -9.64 -9.78
N GLY A 54 -5.67 -8.87 -9.20
CA GLY A 54 -5.52 -8.77 -7.75
C GLY A 54 -6.71 -8.07 -7.11
N LYS A 55 -7.17 -8.58 -5.97
CA LYS A 55 -8.17 -7.91 -5.14
C LYS A 55 -7.49 -7.37 -3.89
N VAL A 56 -7.50 -6.07 -3.75
CA VAL A 56 -6.82 -5.39 -2.65
C VAL A 56 -7.82 -4.98 -1.61
N TYR A 57 -7.48 -5.23 -0.35
CA TYR A 57 -8.25 -4.88 0.83
C TYR A 57 -7.44 -3.98 1.76
N ALA A 58 -8.08 -2.97 2.30
CA ALA A 58 -7.52 -2.12 3.34
C ALA A 58 -8.58 -1.74 4.36
N ARG A 59 -8.17 -1.49 5.59
CA ARG A 59 -8.99 -0.85 6.61
C ARG A 59 -8.69 0.63 6.65
N VAL A 60 -9.75 1.42 6.82
CA VAL A 60 -9.67 2.87 6.94
C VAL A 60 -10.36 3.30 8.22
N VAL A 61 -9.66 4.02 9.08
CA VAL A 61 -10.25 4.64 10.27
C VAL A 61 -9.99 6.14 10.21
N LEU A 62 -11.06 6.91 10.25
CA LEU A 62 -11.02 8.38 10.21
C LEU A 62 -11.60 8.95 11.50
N PRO A 63 -10.97 9.95 12.13
CA PRO A 63 -11.66 10.73 13.16
C PRO A 63 -12.84 11.47 12.54
N LYS A 64 -13.95 11.59 13.25
CA LYS A 64 -15.02 12.52 12.86
C LYS A 64 -14.52 13.94 13.05
N SER A 65 -14.51 14.70 11.99
CA SER A 65 -13.98 16.07 11.95
C SER A 65 -14.77 16.89 10.94
N ASP A 66 -14.92 18.17 11.22
CA ASP A 66 -15.44 19.15 10.26
C ASP A 66 -14.34 19.63 9.28
N GLU A 67 -13.09 19.36 9.60
CA GLU A 67 -11.93 19.66 8.77
C GLU A 67 -11.46 18.41 8.03
N LYS A 68 -10.74 18.62 6.91
CA LYS A 68 -10.08 17.54 6.19
C LYS A 68 -9.00 16.86 7.02
N VAL A 69 -8.96 15.53 6.97
CA VAL A 69 -8.17 14.67 7.83
C VAL A 69 -6.84 14.30 7.18
N PRO A 70 -5.69 14.51 7.87
CA PRO A 70 -4.40 13.98 7.42
C PRO A 70 -4.35 12.45 7.56
N ILE A 71 -3.65 11.77 6.65
CA ILE A 71 -3.63 10.30 6.60
C ILE A 71 -2.23 9.75 6.87
N ILE A 72 -2.21 8.64 7.62
CA ILE A 72 -1.07 7.74 7.74
C ILE A 72 -1.40 6.44 7.03
N PHE A 73 -0.68 6.12 5.94
CA PHE A 73 -0.72 4.81 5.30
C PHE A 73 0.22 3.87 6.06
N HIS A 74 -0.34 2.80 6.60
CA HIS A 74 0.41 1.76 7.30
C HIS A 74 0.60 0.54 6.42
N PHE A 75 1.84 0.05 6.37
CA PHE A 75 2.26 -1.15 5.66
C PHE A 75 2.85 -2.17 6.63
N HIS A 76 2.34 -3.40 6.58
CA HIS A 76 2.74 -4.47 7.49
C HIS A 76 4.03 -5.18 7.06
N GLY A 77 4.67 -5.89 8.01
CA GLY A 77 5.82 -6.74 7.76
C GLY A 77 5.48 -7.98 6.92
N TYR A 78 6.51 -8.65 6.39
CA TYR A 78 6.36 -9.82 5.53
C TYR A 78 5.49 -10.91 6.16
N MET A 79 4.60 -11.51 5.38
CA MET A 79 3.62 -12.52 5.79
C MET A 79 2.60 -12.04 6.84
N GLY A 80 2.65 -10.77 7.23
CA GLY A 80 1.67 -10.16 8.11
C GLY A 80 0.37 -9.78 7.40
N ARG A 81 -0.43 -8.99 8.11
CA ARG A 81 -1.65 -8.33 7.61
C ARG A 81 -1.68 -6.91 8.14
N GLY A 82 -2.55 -6.09 7.59
CA GLY A 82 -2.81 -4.74 8.10
C GLY A 82 -3.22 -4.76 9.58
N TRP A 83 -3.07 -3.63 10.23
CA TRP A 83 -3.48 -3.44 11.62
C TRP A 83 -4.96 -3.76 11.84
N ASP A 84 -5.26 -4.25 13.01
CA ASP A 84 -6.64 -4.37 13.45
C ASP A 84 -7.23 -2.99 13.81
N TRP A 85 -8.52 -2.90 13.86
CA TRP A 85 -9.25 -1.65 14.12
C TRP A 85 -8.77 -0.94 15.39
N ALA A 86 -8.55 -1.69 16.46
CA ALA A 86 -8.12 -1.15 17.75
C ALA A 86 -6.74 -0.48 17.68
N ASP A 87 -5.81 -1.04 16.91
CA ASP A 87 -4.46 -0.49 16.75
C ASP A 87 -4.49 0.89 16.07
N MET A 88 -5.44 1.08 15.15
CA MET A 88 -5.59 2.32 14.39
C MET A 88 -6.23 3.44 15.20
N LEU A 89 -7.05 3.12 16.20
CA LEU A 89 -7.77 4.11 17.01
C LEU A 89 -6.85 5.07 17.76
N SER A 90 -5.67 4.62 18.17
CA SER A 90 -4.71 5.46 18.91
C SER A 90 -4.26 6.69 18.11
N TYR A 91 -4.21 6.61 16.79
CA TYR A 91 -3.84 7.72 15.91
C TYR A 91 -4.99 8.70 15.69
N THR A 92 -6.22 8.22 15.73
CA THR A 92 -7.40 9.08 15.51
C THR A 92 -7.62 10.07 16.65
N VAL A 93 -7.22 9.72 17.89
CA VAL A 93 -7.24 10.65 19.04
C VAL A 93 -6.32 11.84 18.81
N SER A 94 -5.28 11.67 17.98
CA SER A 94 -4.35 12.75 17.59
C SER A 94 -4.79 13.47 16.31
N GLY A 95 -5.98 13.18 15.81
CA GLY A 95 -6.54 13.82 14.61
C GLY A 95 -6.06 13.25 13.28
N TYR A 96 -5.40 12.08 13.27
CA TYR A 96 -4.96 11.40 12.04
C TYR A 96 -5.92 10.29 11.64
N GLY A 97 -6.26 10.21 10.37
CA GLY A 97 -6.82 9.00 9.81
C GLY A 97 -5.70 7.98 9.52
N VAL A 98 -6.06 6.71 9.58
CA VAL A 98 -5.14 5.61 9.27
C VAL A 98 -5.74 4.72 8.20
N VAL A 99 -4.92 4.38 7.22
CA VAL A 99 -5.22 3.39 6.17
C VAL A 99 -4.22 2.26 6.27
N SER A 100 -4.68 1.06 6.51
CA SER A 100 -3.83 -0.12 6.68
C SER A 100 -4.20 -1.20 5.68
N ILE A 101 -3.31 -1.45 4.71
CA ILE A 101 -3.50 -2.41 3.63
C ILE A 101 -3.12 -3.83 4.07
N ASP A 102 -3.83 -4.82 3.53
CA ASP A 102 -3.35 -6.19 3.46
C ASP A 102 -2.60 -6.37 2.13
N VAL A 103 -1.32 -6.71 2.17
CA VAL A 103 -0.53 -6.98 0.95
C VAL A 103 -1.04 -8.25 0.28
N ARG A 104 -1.28 -8.18 -1.04
CA ARG A 104 -1.76 -9.35 -1.82
C ARG A 104 -0.87 -10.58 -1.61
N GLY A 105 -1.46 -11.77 -1.66
CA GLY A 105 -0.73 -13.03 -1.56
C GLY A 105 -0.06 -13.33 -0.21
N GLN A 106 -0.35 -12.54 0.82
CA GLN A 106 0.13 -12.75 2.20
C GLN A 106 -1.06 -13.07 3.13
N SER A 107 -0.95 -12.73 4.42
CA SER A 107 -2.09 -12.88 5.33
C SER A 107 -3.11 -11.75 5.12
N GLY A 108 -4.34 -11.97 5.55
CA GLY A 108 -5.42 -10.99 5.41
C GLY A 108 -6.37 -11.30 4.25
N TYR A 109 -7.08 -10.28 3.77
CA TYR A 109 -8.19 -10.45 2.82
C TYR A 109 -7.81 -10.13 1.37
N SER A 110 -6.66 -9.48 1.12
CA SER A 110 -6.21 -9.25 -0.25
C SER A 110 -5.86 -10.56 -0.96
N GLN A 111 -6.25 -10.64 -2.23
CA GLN A 111 -6.01 -11.79 -3.08
C GLN A 111 -5.08 -11.42 -4.23
N ASP A 112 -4.18 -12.34 -4.54
CA ASP A 112 -3.27 -12.20 -5.66
C ASP A 112 -3.78 -13.02 -6.85
N GLY A 113 -4.00 -12.37 -7.99
CA GLY A 113 -4.48 -13.00 -9.21
C GLY A 113 -3.36 -13.49 -10.12
N LEU A 114 -2.09 -13.17 -9.85
CA LEU A 114 -0.97 -13.50 -10.71
C LEU A 114 -0.80 -15.02 -10.83
N ARG A 115 -0.78 -15.50 -12.08
CA ARG A 115 -0.51 -16.90 -12.41
C ARG A 115 0.92 -17.03 -12.93
N SER A 116 1.64 -18.04 -12.45
CA SER A 116 2.96 -18.40 -12.94
C SER A 116 2.87 -19.71 -13.73
N PRO A 117 3.55 -19.85 -14.90
CA PRO A 117 3.63 -21.11 -15.62
C PRO A 117 4.40 -22.19 -14.85
N LEU A 118 5.16 -21.81 -13.83
CA LEU A 118 5.89 -22.73 -12.96
C LEU A 118 5.01 -23.36 -11.87
N GLY A 119 3.70 -23.09 -11.88
CA GLY A 119 2.74 -23.63 -10.92
C GLY A 119 2.41 -22.65 -9.79
N ASN A 120 1.72 -23.17 -8.76
CA ASN A 120 1.34 -22.35 -7.61
C ASN A 120 2.56 -21.98 -6.78
N THR A 121 2.57 -20.72 -6.35
CA THR A 121 3.64 -20.21 -5.47
C THR A 121 3.28 -20.41 -4.00
N VAL A 122 4.30 -20.51 -3.18
CA VAL A 122 4.14 -20.43 -1.73
C VAL A 122 3.62 -19.03 -1.38
N LYS A 123 2.68 -18.96 -0.46
CA LYS A 123 2.13 -17.70 0.03
C LYS A 123 3.25 -16.72 0.41
N GLY A 124 3.18 -15.51 -0.11
CA GLY A 124 4.15 -14.48 0.16
C GLY A 124 5.52 -14.64 -0.51
N HIS A 125 5.67 -15.51 -1.49
CA HIS A 125 6.94 -15.77 -2.16
C HIS A 125 7.51 -14.52 -2.84
N ILE A 126 8.56 -13.94 -2.27
CA ILE A 126 9.07 -12.61 -2.63
C ILE A 126 9.73 -12.54 -4.01
N ILE A 127 10.26 -13.64 -4.52
CA ILE A 127 10.94 -13.71 -5.83
C ILE A 127 10.02 -14.20 -6.95
N ARG A 128 8.73 -14.36 -6.67
CA ARG A 128 7.80 -14.83 -7.70
C ARG A 128 7.79 -13.88 -8.90
N GLY A 129 7.88 -14.45 -10.09
CA GLY A 129 7.96 -13.74 -11.35
C GLY A 129 9.37 -13.34 -11.78
N ALA A 130 10.40 -13.55 -10.94
CA ALA A 130 11.78 -13.17 -11.26
C ALA A 130 12.34 -13.91 -12.49
N VAL A 131 11.97 -15.18 -12.67
CA VAL A 131 12.41 -16.00 -13.81
C VAL A 131 11.74 -15.56 -15.12
N GLU A 132 10.50 -15.08 -15.03
CA GLU A 132 9.72 -14.58 -16.16
C GLU A 132 10.09 -13.14 -16.55
N GLY A 133 10.85 -12.46 -15.70
CA GLY A 133 11.31 -11.10 -15.92
C GLY A 133 10.55 -10.03 -15.12
N ARG A 134 11.08 -8.82 -15.12
CA ARG A 134 10.64 -7.70 -14.27
C ARG A 134 9.15 -7.35 -14.37
N ASP A 135 8.53 -7.60 -15.52
CA ASP A 135 7.09 -7.35 -15.71
C ASP A 135 6.20 -8.33 -14.94
N HIS A 136 6.75 -9.45 -14.54
CA HIS A 136 6.06 -10.51 -13.80
C HIS A 136 6.39 -10.53 -12.29
N LEU A 137 7.27 -9.63 -11.82
CA LEU A 137 7.65 -9.57 -10.42
C LEU A 137 6.46 -9.29 -9.51
N PHE A 138 6.31 -10.12 -8.48
CA PHE A 138 5.27 -9.98 -7.46
C PHE A 138 5.23 -8.59 -6.85
N TYR A 139 6.39 -8.06 -6.45
CA TYR A 139 6.44 -6.73 -5.84
C TYR A 139 6.14 -5.59 -6.78
N LYS A 140 6.30 -5.75 -8.10
CA LYS A 140 5.82 -4.75 -9.06
C LYS A 140 4.31 -4.51 -8.88
N ASP A 141 3.53 -5.60 -8.77
CA ASP A 141 2.09 -5.47 -8.57
C ASP A 141 1.73 -4.91 -7.20
N VAL A 142 2.44 -5.34 -6.14
CA VAL A 142 2.28 -4.77 -4.80
C VAL A 142 2.54 -3.26 -4.78
N TYR A 143 3.59 -2.80 -5.48
CA TYR A 143 3.94 -1.38 -5.55
C TYR A 143 2.88 -0.55 -6.28
N LEU A 144 2.32 -1.12 -7.35
CA LEU A 144 1.23 -0.47 -8.08
C LEU A 144 -0.09 -0.46 -7.29
N ASP A 145 -0.37 -1.48 -6.50
CA ASP A 145 -1.51 -1.47 -5.56
C ASP A 145 -1.38 -0.35 -4.54
N ILE A 146 -0.18 -0.13 -4.02
CA ILE A 146 0.09 0.95 -3.08
C ILE A 146 -0.13 2.31 -3.74
N TYR A 147 0.34 2.50 -4.97
CA TYR A 147 0.08 3.72 -5.72
C TYR A 147 -1.42 3.97 -5.89
N GLN A 148 -2.18 2.97 -6.34
CA GLN A 148 -3.62 3.06 -6.51
C GLN A 148 -4.35 3.33 -5.19
N LEU A 149 -3.95 2.67 -4.09
CA LEU A 149 -4.51 2.92 -2.76
C LEU A 149 -4.36 4.39 -2.35
N VAL A 150 -3.17 4.97 -2.54
CA VAL A 150 -2.92 6.38 -2.21
C VAL A 150 -3.82 7.30 -3.05
N GLU A 151 -3.95 7.05 -4.35
CA GLU A 151 -4.82 7.85 -5.23
C GLU A 151 -6.31 7.73 -4.84
N ILE A 152 -6.79 6.52 -4.54
CA ILE A 152 -8.18 6.32 -4.09
C ILE A 152 -8.44 7.12 -2.81
N VAL A 153 -7.59 6.96 -1.81
CA VAL A 153 -7.77 7.63 -0.51
C VAL A 153 -7.66 9.14 -0.65
N ALA A 154 -6.71 9.64 -1.43
CA ALA A 154 -6.57 11.08 -1.69
C ALA A 154 -7.78 11.69 -2.39
N SER A 155 -8.57 10.91 -3.13
CA SER A 155 -9.79 11.36 -3.82
C SER A 155 -11.01 11.48 -2.90
N LEU A 156 -10.95 10.91 -1.69
CA LEU A 156 -12.08 10.96 -0.75
C LEU A 156 -12.27 12.40 -0.20
N PRO A 157 -13.51 12.88 -0.09
CA PRO A 157 -13.79 14.28 0.24
C PRO A 157 -13.33 14.70 1.65
N GLU A 158 -13.28 13.75 2.59
CA GLU A 158 -12.85 14.01 3.97
C GLU A 158 -11.32 14.12 4.12
N ILE A 159 -10.54 13.76 3.11
CA ILE A 159 -9.09 13.63 3.20
C ILE A 159 -8.37 14.93 2.82
N ASP A 160 -7.36 15.29 3.60
CA ASP A 160 -6.40 16.30 3.21
C ASP A 160 -5.29 15.68 2.37
N GLU A 161 -5.44 15.76 1.06
CA GLU A 161 -4.49 15.20 0.09
C GLU A 161 -3.07 15.81 0.16
N LYS A 162 -2.91 16.92 0.86
CA LYS A 162 -1.62 17.59 1.07
C LYS A 162 -0.91 17.16 2.35
N ARG A 163 -1.57 16.38 3.19
CA ARG A 163 -1.04 15.88 4.46
C ARG A 163 -1.10 14.35 4.53
N LEU A 164 -0.52 13.69 3.51
CA LEU A 164 -0.40 12.23 3.46
C LEU A 164 0.99 11.79 3.92
N SER A 165 1.05 10.73 4.69
CA SER A 165 2.29 10.14 5.18
C SER A 165 2.26 8.62 5.13
N SER A 166 3.43 7.99 5.10
CA SER A 166 3.59 6.54 5.06
C SER A 166 4.43 6.05 6.24
N TYR A 167 4.08 4.86 6.75
CA TYR A 167 4.73 4.24 7.90
C TYR A 167 4.79 2.73 7.73
N GLY A 168 5.91 2.12 8.11
CA GLY A 168 6.02 0.68 8.18
C GLY A 168 7.37 0.18 8.66
N ALA A 169 7.41 -1.10 9.01
CA ALA A 169 8.60 -1.78 9.47
C ALA A 169 8.90 -3.02 8.61
N SER A 170 10.17 -3.38 8.45
CA SER A 170 10.62 -4.52 7.65
C SER A 170 10.12 -4.39 6.19
N GLN A 171 9.38 -5.36 5.65
CA GLN A 171 8.68 -5.22 4.38
C GLN A 171 7.87 -3.92 4.32
N GLY A 172 7.11 -3.62 5.39
CA GLY A 172 6.34 -2.38 5.47
C GLY A 172 7.19 -1.12 5.41
N GLY A 173 8.42 -1.16 5.93
CA GLY A 173 9.39 -0.07 5.80
C GLY A 173 9.78 0.19 4.35
N ALA A 174 10.05 -0.88 3.57
CA ALA A 174 10.28 -0.76 2.14
C ALA A 174 9.05 -0.23 1.40
N LEU A 175 7.86 -0.75 1.72
CA LEU A 175 6.62 -0.31 1.09
C LEU A 175 6.27 1.15 1.42
N ALA A 176 6.64 1.63 2.61
CA ALA A 176 6.51 3.04 2.97
C ALA A 176 7.41 3.94 2.10
N LEU A 177 8.65 3.52 1.82
CA LEU A 177 9.54 4.22 0.88
C LEU A 177 9.01 4.18 -0.54
N VAL A 178 8.50 3.04 -0.99
CA VAL A 178 7.88 2.88 -2.32
C VAL A 178 6.68 3.80 -2.49
N ALA A 179 5.82 3.92 -1.47
CA ALA A 179 4.69 4.84 -1.50
C ALA A 179 5.14 6.27 -1.79
N ALA A 180 6.22 6.73 -1.13
CA ALA A 180 6.77 8.06 -1.35
C ALA A 180 7.50 8.23 -2.69
N ALA A 181 8.17 7.17 -3.16
CA ALA A 181 8.89 7.20 -4.43
C ALA A 181 7.95 7.27 -5.64
N LEU A 182 6.83 6.52 -5.59
CA LEU A 182 5.87 6.46 -6.69
C LEU A 182 4.81 7.54 -6.63
N ASN A 183 4.53 8.11 -5.44
CA ASN A 183 3.44 9.07 -5.29
C ASN A 183 3.89 10.36 -4.57
N PRO A 184 3.97 11.50 -5.29
CA PRO A 184 4.42 12.77 -4.74
C PRO A 184 3.46 13.37 -3.69
N ARG A 185 2.26 12.81 -3.50
CA ARG A 185 1.34 13.21 -2.43
C ARG A 185 1.83 12.80 -1.05
N ILE A 186 2.69 11.78 -0.95
CA ILE A 186 3.29 11.36 0.32
C ILE A 186 4.37 12.36 0.73
N GLN A 187 4.09 13.12 1.78
CA GLN A 187 4.93 14.22 2.24
C GLN A 187 5.95 13.79 3.31
N LYS A 188 5.64 12.74 4.05
CA LYS A 188 6.49 12.22 5.13
C LYS A 188 6.48 10.70 5.13
N THR A 189 7.63 10.11 5.41
CA THR A 189 7.78 8.65 5.47
C THR A 189 8.58 8.26 6.71
N VAL A 190 8.07 7.26 7.42
CA VAL A 190 8.80 6.59 8.49
C VAL A 190 9.01 5.13 8.11
N ALA A 191 10.24 4.81 7.72
CA ALA A 191 10.65 3.46 7.35
C ALA A 191 11.56 2.87 8.43
N ILE A 192 11.09 1.84 9.12
CA ILE A 192 11.82 1.20 10.21
C ILE A 192 12.48 -0.05 9.65
N TYR A 193 13.84 -0.15 9.75
CA TYR A 193 14.66 -1.25 9.23
C TYR A 193 14.08 -1.86 7.94
N PRO A 194 14.02 -1.06 6.84
CA PRO A 194 13.35 -1.50 5.61
C PRO A 194 13.99 -2.77 5.05
N PHE A 195 13.15 -3.73 4.69
CA PHE A 195 13.49 -4.95 3.98
C PHE A 195 13.38 -4.71 2.46
N LEU A 196 13.89 -5.59 1.62
CA LEU A 196 13.97 -5.44 0.16
C LEU A 196 14.94 -4.34 -0.31
N SER A 197 16.02 -4.16 0.43
CA SER A 197 17.08 -3.20 0.10
C SER A 197 18.35 -3.98 -0.22
N ASP A 198 18.73 -4.02 -1.50
CA ASP A 198 20.00 -4.52 -1.99
C ASP A 198 20.37 -5.94 -1.49
N PHE A 199 19.72 -6.97 -2.01
CA PHE A 199 19.98 -8.38 -1.73
C PHE A 199 21.07 -8.97 -2.63
#